data_2e0908c171c7f452f6d7baf3e7b578dc
#
_entry.id   2e0908c171c7f452f6d7baf3e7b578dc
#
_cell.length_a   1.000
_cell.length_b   1.000
_cell.length_c   1.000
_cell.angle_alpha   90.00
_cell.angle_beta   90.00
_cell.angle_gamma   90.00
#
_symmetry.space_group_name_H-M   'P 1'
#
loop_
_entity.id
_entity.type
_entity.pdbx_description
1 polymer ?
#
loop_
_entity_poly.entity_id
_entity_poly.type
_entity_poly.pdbx_seq_one_letter_code
_entity_poly.pdbx_strand_id
1 'polypeptide(L)'
;LRTSALVLYYHAPIDIMHALPNEAGTLCYAGEWHRFPSHFFVPPQVRVEFVESAFRGILPHHFRRGNASDPLWPWAAYTRTSPTHVNDRNAHEPDRYVALSQCSWLVDTHADDTWEPLMCRPFVDNEASRLAAQTWPLPAKIRATVARALYVPGWDDSLVWRSYCLLRRRA
;
A
#
# COMPACT_ATOMS: atom_id res chain seq x y z
N LEU A 1 19.28 -15.01 -2.59
CA LEU A 1 18.06 -15.51 -3.24
C LEU A 1 16.80 -14.80 -2.73
N ARG A 2 16.58 -14.70 -1.37
CA ARG A 2 15.41 -13.98 -0.82
C ARG A 2 15.47 -12.47 -1.08
N THR A 3 16.60 -11.83 -0.84
CA THR A 3 16.81 -10.41 -1.13
C THR A 3 16.58 -10.11 -2.61
N SER A 4 17.08 -10.98 -3.50
CA SER A 4 16.84 -10.85 -4.93
C SER A 4 15.35 -10.94 -5.29
N ALA A 5 14.60 -11.85 -4.65
CA ALA A 5 13.15 -11.92 -4.83
C ALA A 5 12.45 -10.63 -4.37
N LEU A 6 12.83 -10.06 -3.23
CA LEU A 6 12.27 -8.80 -2.74
C LEU A 6 12.52 -7.65 -3.72
N VAL A 7 13.75 -7.55 -4.23
CA VAL A 7 14.13 -6.51 -5.19
C VAL A 7 13.46 -6.70 -6.55
N LEU A 8 13.33 -7.92 -7.06
CA LEU A 8 12.80 -8.18 -8.41
C LEU A 8 11.28 -8.29 -8.46
N TYR A 9 10.65 -8.78 -7.37
CA TYR A 9 9.24 -9.14 -7.38
C TYR A 9 8.35 -8.17 -6.58
N TYR A 10 8.91 -7.45 -5.60
CA TYR A 10 8.14 -6.70 -4.61
C TYR A 10 8.57 -5.23 -4.43
N HIS A 11 9.38 -4.68 -5.32
CA HIS A 11 9.86 -3.29 -5.25
C HIS A 11 8.81 -2.25 -5.66
N ALA A 12 7.78 -2.66 -6.40
CA ALA A 12 6.77 -1.77 -6.98
C ALA A 12 6.18 -0.72 -6.00
N PRO A 13 5.83 -1.06 -4.73
CA PRO A 13 5.30 -0.09 -3.78
C PRO A 13 6.24 1.09 -3.46
N ILE A 14 7.54 0.88 -3.58
CA ILE A 14 8.54 1.94 -3.39
C ILE A 14 8.73 2.71 -4.69
N ASP A 15 8.87 2.01 -5.82
CA ASP A 15 9.15 2.61 -7.11
C ASP A 15 8.08 3.60 -7.56
N ILE A 16 6.79 3.27 -7.37
CA ILE A 16 5.72 4.16 -7.78
C ILE A 16 5.71 5.48 -7.02
N MET A 17 6.31 5.53 -5.80
CA MET A 17 6.41 6.78 -5.04
C MET A 17 7.29 7.82 -5.72
N HIS A 18 8.24 7.40 -6.56
CA HIS A 18 9.08 8.33 -7.34
C HIS A 18 8.30 9.11 -8.41
N ALA A 19 7.14 8.63 -8.80
CA ALA A 19 6.25 9.32 -9.74
C ALA A 19 5.20 10.20 -9.06
N LEU A 20 5.17 10.20 -7.71
CA LEU A 20 4.20 11.01 -6.97
C LEU A 20 4.53 12.50 -7.15
N PRO A 21 3.59 13.32 -7.67
CA PRO A 21 3.82 14.74 -7.89
C PRO A 21 4.10 15.49 -6.59
N ASN A 22 5.01 16.46 -6.68
CA ASN A 22 5.35 17.33 -5.54
C ASN A 22 4.40 18.52 -5.46
N GLU A 23 3.10 18.24 -5.35
CA GLU A 23 2.01 19.21 -5.25
C GLU A 23 1.05 18.85 -4.12
N ALA A 24 0.27 19.80 -3.63
CA ALA A 24 -0.68 19.54 -2.56
C ALA A 24 -1.80 18.62 -3.04
N GLY A 25 -2.06 17.56 -2.28
CA GLY A 25 -3.12 16.61 -2.62
C GLY A 25 -3.20 15.43 -1.67
N THR A 26 -4.14 14.54 -1.94
CA THR A 26 -4.39 13.36 -1.12
C THR A 26 -4.04 12.10 -1.90
N LEU A 27 -3.08 11.34 -1.38
CA LEU A 27 -2.72 10.01 -1.86
C LEU A 27 -3.55 8.98 -1.09
N CYS A 28 -4.34 8.20 -1.80
CA CYS A 28 -5.22 7.21 -1.20
C CYS A 28 -4.75 5.77 -1.44
N TYR A 29 -4.98 4.94 -0.43
CA TYR A 29 -4.82 3.50 -0.50
C TYR A 29 -6.15 2.82 -0.20
N ALA A 30 -6.56 1.86 -1.03
CA ALA A 30 -7.73 1.02 -0.81
C ALA A 30 -7.30 -0.37 -0.30
N GLY A 31 -7.45 -1.42 -1.07
CA GLY A 31 -7.03 -2.78 -0.71
C GLY A 31 -5.53 -2.94 -0.46
N GLU A 32 -4.74 -2.05 -1.03
CA GLU A 32 -3.27 -2.06 -0.95
C GLU A 32 -2.69 -1.33 0.28
N TRP A 33 -3.51 -0.94 1.25
CA TRP A 33 -3.11 -0.20 2.44
C TRP A 33 -1.91 -0.79 3.18
N HIS A 34 -1.81 -2.11 3.24
CA HIS A 34 -0.74 -2.86 3.93
C HIS A 34 0.62 -2.82 3.21
N ARG A 35 0.65 -2.30 1.97
CA ARG A 35 1.87 -2.13 1.16
C ARG A 35 2.37 -0.69 1.11
N PHE A 36 1.77 0.20 1.88
CA PHE A 36 2.28 1.56 2.02
C PHE A 36 3.68 1.55 2.62
N PRO A 37 4.72 2.01 1.88
CA PRO A 37 6.10 1.82 2.30
C PRO A 37 6.49 2.71 3.48
N SER A 38 6.26 4.01 3.40
CA SER A 38 6.56 4.99 4.45
C SER A 38 6.22 6.41 4.00
N HIS A 39 5.90 7.27 4.96
CA HIS A 39 5.79 8.72 4.74
C HIS A 39 7.12 9.36 4.32
N PHE A 40 8.24 8.70 4.51
CA PHE A 40 9.56 9.16 4.05
C PHE A 40 9.60 9.36 2.53
N PHE A 41 8.85 8.56 1.77
CA PHE A 41 8.79 8.65 0.31
C PHE A 41 7.69 9.60 -0.20
N VAL A 42 6.93 10.22 0.70
CA VAL A 42 5.79 11.09 0.35
C VAL A 42 6.20 12.55 0.50
N PRO A 43 5.98 13.40 -0.52
CA PRO A 43 6.23 14.84 -0.41
C PRO A 43 5.46 15.45 0.78
N PRO A 44 6.01 16.45 1.48
CA PRO A 44 5.45 16.96 2.73
C PRO A 44 4.06 17.62 2.60
N GLN A 45 3.69 18.05 1.39
CA GLN A 45 2.37 18.62 1.09
C GLN A 45 1.32 17.58 0.70
N VAL A 46 1.73 16.31 0.51
CA VAL A 46 0.81 15.22 0.19
C VAL A 46 0.35 14.56 1.48
N ARG A 47 -0.96 14.41 1.63
CA ARG A 47 -1.57 13.68 2.73
C ARG A 47 -1.88 12.26 2.31
N VAL A 48 -1.54 11.28 3.14
CA VAL A 48 -1.89 9.87 2.90
C VAL A 48 -3.14 9.52 3.65
N GLU A 49 -4.12 8.96 2.96
CA GLU A 49 -5.41 8.56 3.51
C GLU A 49 -5.82 7.17 3.01
N PHE A 50 -6.85 6.61 3.62
CA PHE A 50 -7.38 5.31 3.26
C PHE A 50 -8.81 5.42 2.74
N VAL A 51 -9.12 4.62 1.73
CA VAL A 51 -10.47 4.46 1.17
C VAL A 51 -11.02 3.11 1.57
N GLU A 52 -12.30 3.04 1.82
CA GLU A 52 -12.96 1.80 2.18
C GLU A 52 -12.75 0.71 1.10
N SER A 53 -12.40 -0.48 1.54
CA SER A 53 -12.16 -1.65 0.69
C SER A 53 -12.84 -2.89 1.28
N ALA A 54 -12.50 -4.07 0.79
CA ALA A 54 -12.99 -5.33 1.37
C ALA A 54 -12.44 -5.61 2.78
N PHE A 55 -11.36 -4.95 3.19
CA PHE A 55 -10.78 -5.09 4.52
C PHE A 55 -11.72 -4.47 5.58
N ARG A 56 -12.00 -5.20 6.65
CA ARG A 56 -12.90 -4.83 7.74
C ARG A 56 -12.21 -4.82 9.11
N GLY A 57 -10.95 -4.50 9.13
CA GLY A 57 -10.17 -4.32 10.35
C GLY A 57 -9.86 -2.87 10.64
N ILE A 58 -9.09 -2.64 11.70
CA ILE A 58 -8.59 -1.32 12.07
C ILE A 58 -7.48 -0.88 11.12
N LEU A 59 -7.56 0.33 10.61
CA LEU A 59 -6.51 0.95 9.80
C LEU A 59 -5.68 1.92 10.63
N PRO A 60 -4.44 2.21 10.19
CA PRO A 60 -3.64 3.29 10.76
C PRO A 60 -4.38 4.63 10.72
N HIS A 61 -4.09 5.49 11.66
CA HIS A 61 -4.61 6.86 11.69
C HIS A 61 -3.49 7.84 12.01
N HIS A 62 -3.69 9.09 11.61
CA HIS A 62 -2.70 10.14 11.87
C HIS A 62 -2.55 10.40 13.37
N PHE A 63 -1.31 10.55 13.82
CA PHE A 63 -1.05 11.03 15.16
C PHE A 63 -1.57 12.48 15.32
N ARG A 64 -2.09 12.79 16.47
CA ARG A 64 -2.49 14.16 16.80
C ARG A 64 -1.26 15.04 16.98
N ARG A 65 -1.34 16.25 16.50
CA ARG A 65 -0.32 17.26 16.82
C ARG A 65 -0.45 17.63 18.29
N GLY A 66 0.66 17.68 19.00
CA GLY A 66 0.72 18.26 20.34
C GLY A 66 0.41 19.77 20.28
N ASN A 67 -0.30 20.27 21.26
CA ASN A 67 -0.57 21.69 21.43
C ASN A 67 0.48 22.33 22.34
N ALA A 68 0.81 23.60 22.12
CA ALA A 68 1.74 24.36 22.99
C ALA A 68 1.23 24.50 24.45
N SER A 69 -0.07 24.30 24.67
CA SER A 69 -0.69 24.27 25.98
C SER A 69 -0.67 22.91 26.69
N ASP A 70 -0.10 21.88 26.04
CA ASP A 70 0.04 20.57 26.65
C ASP A 70 1.02 20.63 27.81
N PRO A 71 0.71 20.03 28.98
CA PRO A 71 1.58 20.07 30.18
C PRO A 71 2.96 19.39 29.93
N LEU A 72 3.15 18.65 28.86
CA LEU A 72 4.43 18.05 28.47
C LEU A 72 5.29 18.98 27.58
N TRP A 73 4.90 20.27 27.41
CA TRP A 73 5.77 21.22 26.73
C TRP A 73 7.16 21.31 27.41
N PRO A 74 8.31 21.40 26.69
CA PRO A 74 8.42 21.71 25.24
C PRO A 74 8.28 20.49 24.31
N TRP A 75 8.18 19.29 24.81
CA TRP A 75 8.12 18.06 24.02
C TRP A 75 6.82 17.95 23.23
N ALA A 76 5.73 18.44 23.79
CA ALA A 76 4.40 18.37 23.18
C ALA A 76 4.29 19.13 21.84
N ALA A 77 5.09 20.18 21.64
CA ALA A 77 5.09 20.92 20.37
C ALA A 77 5.54 20.07 19.19
N TYR A 78 6.34 19.05 19.44
CA TYR A 78 6.93 18.17 18.42
C TYR A 78 6.44 16.73 18.53
N THR A 79 5.93 16.33 19.68
CA THR A 79 5.45 14.97 19.93
C THR A 79 4.02 14.83 19.48
N ARG A 80 3.77 13.88 18.60
CA ARG A 80 2.43 13.51 18.20
C ARG A 80 1.90 12.47 19.15
N THR A 81 0.71 12.70 19.70
CA THR A 81 0.03 11.72 20.54
C THR A 81 -0.71 10.70 19.70
N SER A 82 -0.86 9.50 20.24
CA SER A 82 -1.65 8.47 19.57
C SER A 82 -3.08 8.95 19.31
N PRO A 83 -3.70 8.55 18.20
CA PRO A 83 -5.09 8.85 17.96
C PRO A 83 -5.97 8.24 19.06
N THR A 84 -7.10 8.87 19.36
CA THR A 84 -8.14 8.24 20.20
C THR A 84 -8.82 7.12 19.42
N HIS A 85 -9.51 6.25 20.17
CA HIS A 85 -10.29 5.16 19.58
C HIS A 85 -9.47 4.07 18.86
N VAL A 86 -8.25 3.82 19.34
CA VAL A 86 -7.53 2.59 18.94
C VAL A 86 -8.17 1.45 19.70
N ASN A 87 -8.81 0.52 19.02
CA ASN A 87 -9.36 -0.68 19.63
C ASN A 87 -8.39 -1.86 19.51
N ASP A 88 -8.44 -2.76 20.47
CA ASP A 88 -7.64 -3.99 20.54
C ASP A 88 -8.32 -5.20 19.87
N ARG A 89 -9.54 -5.00 19.35
CA ARG A 89 -10.39 -6.04 18.75
C ARG A 89 -10.27 -6.12 17.24
N ASN A 90 -9.41 -5.29 16.63
CA ASN A 90 -9.34 -5.14 15.17
C ASN A 90 -10.71 -4.83 14.53
N ALA A 91 -11.57 -4.10 15.25
CA ALA A 91 -12.89 -3.77 14.78
C ALA A 91 -12.82 -2.64 13.73
N HIS A 92 -13.67 -2.74 12.74
CA HIS A 92 -13.80 -1.74 11.68
C HIS A 92 -14.27 -0.40 12.25
N GLU A 93 -13.58 0.68 11.88
CA GLU A 93 -13.88 2.05 12.27
C GLU A 93 -14.08 2.92 11.01
N PRO A 94 -15.33 3.31 10.69
CA PRO A 94 -15.65 4.05 9.46
C PRO A 94 -15.00 5.44 9.36
N ASP A 95 -14.70 6.07 10.49
CA ASP A 95 -14.07 7.40 10.58
C ASP A 95 -12.62 7.43 10.11
N ARG A 96 -12.03 6.26 9.81
CA ARG A 96 -10.67 6.13 9.30
C ARG A 96 -10.59 6.16 7.79
N TYR A 97 -11.71 6.29 7.12
CA TYR A 97 -11.78 6.32 5.67
C TYR A 97 -12.17 7.69 5.16
N VAL A 98 -11.64 8.03 4.01
CA VAL A 98 -12.07 9.19 3.22
C VAL A 98 -12.86 8.73 2.01
N ALA A 99 -13.74 9.61 1.51
CA ALA A 99 -14.44 9.33 0.26
C ALA A 99 -13.44 9.33 -0.91
N LEU A 100 -13.60 8.41 -1.86
CA LEU A 100 -12.76 8.32 -3.06
C LEU A 100 -12.72 9.64 -3.85
N SER A 101 -13.78 10.46 -3.74
CA SER A 101 -13.84 11.79 -4.34
C SER A 101 -12.83 12.80 -3.79
N GLN A 102 -12.28 12.56 -2.61
CA GLN A 102 -11.27 13.42 -1.98
C GLN A 102 -9.84 13.06 -2.39
N CYS A 103 -9.66 11.96 -3.11
CA CYS A 103 -8.36 11.48 -3.54
C CYS A 103 -7.91 12.16 -4.83
N SER A 104 -6.70 12.71 -4.82
CA SER A 104 -6.00 13.21 -6.00
C SER A 104 -5.26 12.09 -6.72
N TRP A 105 -4.69 11.18 -5.94
CA TRP A 105 -3.99 9.98 -6.41
C TRP A 105 -4.49 8.74 -5.68
N LEU A 106 -4.47 7.63 -6.37
CA LEU A 106 -4.85 6.32 -5.85
C LEU A 106 -3.75 5.30 -6.15
N VAL A 107 -3.43 4.48 -5.16
CA VAL A 107 -2.60 3.29 -5.37
C VAL A 107 -3.50 2.08 -5.46
N ASP A 108 -3.49 1.44 -6.64
CA ASP A 108 -4.29 0.23 -6.89
C ASP A 108 -3.62 -0.68 -7.93
N THR A 109 -4.09 -1.91 -7.99
CA THR A 109 -3.75 -2.89 -9.02
C THR A 109 -4.71 -2.86 -10.20
N HIS A 110 -5.79 -2.10 -10.11
CA HIS A 110 -6.81 -1.94 -11.15
C HIS A 110 -7.07 -0.46 -11.40
N ALA A 111 -6.98 -0.04 -12.65
CA ALA A 111 -7.41 1.28 -13.10
C ALA A 111 -8.78 1.16 -13.75
N ASP A 112 -9.72 2.01 -13.37
CA ASP A 112 -10.98 2.21 -14.08
C ASP A 112 -10.91 3.48 -14.96
N ASP A 113 -11.99 3.80 -15.67
CA ASP A 113 -12.04 4.94 -16.59
C ASP A 113 -11.92 6.30 -15.89
N THR A 114 -12.06 6.38 -14.57
CA THR A 114 -11.94 7.62 -13.79
C THR A 114 -10.50 7.95 -13.41
N TRP A 115 -9.60 6.98 -13.57
CA TRP A 115 -8.21 7.08 -13.19
C TRP A 115 -7.27 6.89 -14.37
N GLU A 116 -6.23 7.70 -14.46
CA GLU A 116 -5.15 7.54 -15.42
C GLU A 116 -3.87 7.08 -14.71
N PRO A 117 -3.14 6.11 -15.26
CA PRO A 117 -1.90 5.64 -14.66
C PRO A 117 -0.77 6.66 -14.87
N LEU A 118 -0.17 7.14 -13.78
CA LEU A 118 1.07 7.93 -13.81
C LEU A 118 2.28 7.02 -13.93
N MET A 119 2.30 5.95 -13.14
CA MET A 119 3.35 4.94 -13.16
C MET A 119 2.78 3.60 -12.74
N CYS A 120 3.12 2.55 -13.48
CA CYS A 120 2.85 1.16 -13.12
C CYS A 120 4.15 0.35 -13.08
N ARG A 121 4.21 -0.61 -12.17
CA ARG A 121 5.31 -1.57 -12.07
C ARG A 121 4.76 -2.99 -11.92
N PRO A 122 5.43 -3.97 -12.51
CA PRO A 122 5.06 -5.36 -12.29
C PRO A 122 5.26 -5.73 -10.82
N PHE A 123 4.32 -6.49 -10.29
CA PHE A 123 4.29 -6.92 -8.90
C PHE A 123 3.75 -8.34 -8.82
N VAL A 124 4.40 -9.21 -8.03
CA VAL A 124 3.91 -10.57 -7.86
C VAL A 124 2.72 -10.60 -6.91
N ASP A 125 1.59 -11.06 -7.44
CA ASP A 125 0.40 -11.34 -6.64
C ASP A 125 0.57 -12.70 -5.94
N ASN A 126 0.92 -12.64 -4.67
CA ASN A 126 1.15 -13.84 -3.87
C ASN A 126 -0.10 -14.71 -3.69
N GLU A 127 -1.26 -14.07 -3.56
CA GLU A 127 -2.51 -14.81 -3.37
C GLU A 127 -2.97 -15.45 -4.66
N ALA A 128 -3.00 -14.71 -5.76
CA ALA A 128 -3.32 -15.26 -7.07
C ALA A 128 -2.34 -16.37 -7.47
N SER A 129 -1.04 -16.19 -7.21
CA SER A 129 -0.03 -17.23 -7.46
C SER A 129 -0.28 -18.49 -6.62
N ARG A 130 -0.68 -18.34 -5.35
CA ARG A 130 -1.03 -19.46 -4.48
C ARG A 130 -2.29 -20.18 -4.96
N LEU A 131 -3.32 -19.44 -5.33
CA LEU A 131 -4.57 -20.01 -5.83
C LEU A 131 -4.36 -20.75 -7.16
N ALA A 132 -3.66 -20.15 -8.11
CA ALA A 132 -3.33 -20.78 -9.37
C ALA A 132 -2.57 -22.09 -9.16
N ALA A 133 -1.60 -22.11 -8.24
CA ALA A 133 -0.81 -23.29 -7.94
C ALA A 133 -1.62 -24.43 -7.29
N GLN A 134 -2.81 -24.19 -6.75
CA GLN A 134 -3.62 -25.26 -6.13
C GLN A 134 -4.04 -26.37 -7.12
N THR A 135 -4.27 -26.01 -8.37
CA THR A 135 -4.69 -26.93 -9.42
C THR A 135 -3.51 -27.64 -10.12
N TRP A 136 -2.28 -27.27 -9.81
CA TRP A 136 -1.10 -27.78 -10.49
C TRP A 136 -0.60 -29.10 -9.89
N PRO A 137 0.11 -29.91 -10.66
CA PRO A 137 0.78 -31.11 -10.16
C PRO A 137 1.84 -30.74 -9.10
N LEU A 138 2.12 -31.68 -8.19
CA LEU A 138 2.98 -31.44 -7.02
C LEU A 138 4.34 -30.77 -7.35
N PRO A 139 5.11 -31.17 -8.38
CA PRO A 139 6.37 -30.49 -8.69
C PRO A 139 6.20 -29.02 -9.06
N ALA A 140 5.18 -28.67 -9.84
CA ALA A 140 4.88 -27.29 -10.23
C ALA A 140 4.38 -26.45 -9.03
N LYS A 141 3.60 -27.06 -8.13
CA LYS A 141 3.16 -26.44 -6.86
C LYS A 141 4.35 -26.09 -5.96
N ILE A 142 5.32 -26.99 -5.81
CA ILE A 142 6.54 -26.74 -5.05
C ILE A 142 7.33 -25.60 -5.69
N ARG A 143 7.52 -25.62 -7.01
CA ARG A 143 8.20 -24.58 -7.78
C ARG A 143 7.57 -23.20 -7.54
N ALA A 144 6.26 -23.04 -7.69
CA ALA A 144 5.54 -21.80 -7.45
C ALA A 144 5.65 -21.33 -5.99
N THR A 145 5.62 -22.27 -5.05
CA THR A 145 5.75 -21.93 -3.62
C THR A 145 7.14 -21.39 -3.28
N VAL A 146 8.18 -22.00 -3.83
CA VAL A 146 9.57 -21.55 -3.63
C VAL A 146 9.80 -20.23 -4.36
N ALA A 147 9.35 -20.10 -5.61
CA ALA A 147 9.55 -18.90 -6.43
C ALA A 147 8.94 -17.63 -5.82
N ARG A 148 7.85 -17.74 -5.07
CA ARG A 148 7.27 -16.58 -4.35
C ARG A 148 8.16 -16.00 -3.26
N ALA A 149 9.00 -16.83 -2.66
CA ALA A 149 9.85 -16.43 -1.54
C ALA A 149 11.31 -16.23 -1.93
N LEU A 150 11.77 -16.94 -2.93
CA LEU A 150 13.18 -16.99 -3.35
C LEU A 150 13.26 -16.77 -4.86
N TYR A 151 14.17 -15.89 -5.27
CA TYR A 151 14.49 -15.76 -6.69
C TYR A 151 15.23 -17.00 -7.18
N VAL A 152 14.63 -17.70 -8.13
CA VAL A 152 15.25 -18.81 -8.86
C VAL A 152 15.13 -18.49 -10.36
N PRO A 153 16.24 -18.32 -11.08
CA PRO A 153 16.20 -18.01 -12.50
C PRO A 153 15.33 -18.99 -13.30
N GLY A 154 14.44 -18.46 -14.14
CA GLY A 154 13.54 -19.26 -14.97
C GLY A 154 12.35 -19.89 -14.21
N TRP A 155 12.07 -19.46 -12.97
CA TRP A 155 10.87 -19.89 -12.21
C TRP A 155 9.80 -18.80 -12.09
N ASP A 156 10.06 -17.63 -12.61
CA ASP A 156 9.17 -16.48 -12.63
C ASP A 156 7.90 -16.70 -13.47
N ASP A 157 7.95 -17.63 -14.46
CA ASP A 157 6.81 -18.11 -15.23
C ASP A 157 5.75 -18.86 -14.37
N SER A 158 6.13 -19.34 -13.19
CA SER A 158 5.23 -19.96 -12.23
C SER A 158 4.53 -18.95 -11.29
N LEU A 159 4.73 -17.66 -11.51
CA LEU A 159 4.16 -16.58 -10.69
C LEU A 159 3.08 -15.83 -11.46
N VAL A 160 2.06 -15.37 -10.75
CA VAL A 160 1.04 -14.48 -11.30
C VAL A 160 1.46 -13.03 -11.03
N TRP A 161 1.60 -12.28 -12.11
CA TRP A 161 1.99 -10.89 -12.08
C TRP A 161 0.79 -9.98 -12.23
N ARG A 162 0.81 -8.86 -11.53
CA ARG A 162 -0.14 -7.77 -11.70
C ARG A 162 0.59 -6.45 -11.89
N SER A 163 -0.09 -5.47 -12.44
CA SER A 163 0.38 -4.09 -12.47
C SER A 163 0.03 -3.41 -11.15
N TYR A 164 1.03 -2.90 -10.45
CA TYR A 164 0.88 -2.08 -9.26
C TYR A 164 1.07 -0.63 -9.66
N CYS A 165 0.03 0.18 -9.56
CA CYS A 165 -0.02 1.49 -10.20
C CYS A 165 -0.24 2.63 -9.20
N LEU A 166 0.45 3.74 -9.45
CA LEU A 166 0.05 5.07 -9.00
C LEU A 166 -0.85 5.67 -10.07
N LEU A 167 -2.05 6.02 -9.69
CA LEU A 167 -3.10 6.53 -10.55
C LEU A 167 -3.39 7.99 -10.20
N ARG A 168 -3.70 8.81 -11.20
CA ARG A 168 -4.16 10.18 -11.04
C ARG A 168 -5.63 10.24 -11.41
N ARG A 169 -6.40 11.03 -10.67
CA ARG A 169 -7.79 11.28 -11.00
C ARG A 169 -7.89 12.10 -12.29
N ARG A 170 -8.70 11.64 -13.22
CA ARG A 170 -9.04 12.44 -14.42
C ARG A 170 -9.88 13.63 -14.02
N ALA A 171 -9.58 14.78 -14.62
CA ALA A 171 -10.31 16.03 -14.38
C ALA A 171 -11.73 15.98 -14.95
#